data_ac8c4141c36bf564383ca5a0c1dfe7c0
#
_entry.id   ac8c4141c36bf564383ca5a0c1dfe7c0
#
_cell.length_a   1.000
_cell.length_b   1.000
_cell.length_c   1.000
_cell.angle_alpha   90.00
_cell.angle_beta   90.00
_cell.angle_gamma   90.00
#
_symmetry.space_group_name_H-M   'P 1'
#
loop_
_entity.id
_entity.type
_entity.pdbx_description
1 polymer ?
#
loop_
_entity_poly.entity_id
_entity_poly.type
_entity_poly.pdbx_seq_one_letter_code
_entity_poly.pdbx_strand_id
1 'polypeptide(L)'
;MTDRIEHAKIVAQSSLIPPEYRGKPADIVWAMDIGDALGVPYTQVMQSMVVARGKMTMSADLMGAVVRRAGHKLRLREDGDSVTATLIRADDTDYEFTVTWDKAKAQAAGLWGSRGPWQQYPRQMLRARAITEVCRQGASDALAGTVYTPEELEAAPAQNAPREPREDRTQRDMTRTILMDYCRETGRDAAEVWRQAQAAGATMDDPDSLGAIIDKWTSGINSEPQGEQ
;
A
#
# COMPACT_ATOMS: atom_id res chain seq x y z
N MET A 1 27.06 -3.91 -2.19
CA MET A 1 26.05 -3.02 -1.59
C MET A 1 26.42 -1.55 -1.77
N THR A 2 27.67 -1.16 -1.51
CA THR A 2 28.17 0.23 -1.68
C THR A 2 27.96 0.75 -3.11
N ASP A 3 28.27 -0.06 -4.15
CA ASP A 3 28.13 0.32 -5.57
C ASP A 3 26.67 0.62 -5.97
N ARG A 4 25.69 -0.07 -5.38
CA ARG A 4 24.27 0.19 -5.65
C ARG A 4 23.81 1.53 -5.09
N ILE A 5 24.28 1.88 -3.90
CA ILE A 5 23.96 3.15 -3.26
C ILE A 5 24.56 4.31 -4.06
N GLU A 6 25.82 4.20 -4.48
CA GLU A 6 26.47 5.21 -5.31
C GLU A 6 25.78 5.35 -6.68
N HIS A 7 25.43 4.24 -7.33
CA HIS A 7 24.66 4.26 -8.57
C HIS A 7 23.30 4.96 -8.37
N ALA A 8 22.56 4.62 -7.30
CA ALA A 8 21.28 5.23 -7.00
C ALA A 8 21.39 6.74 -6.76
N LYS A 9 22.44 7.21 -6.10
CA LYS A 9 22.72 8.66 -5.91
C LYS A 9 22.89 9.38 -7.22
N ILE A 10 23.62 8.77 -8.18
CA ILE A 10 23.82 9.33 -9.53
C ILE A 10 22.49 9.36 -10.28
N VAL A 11 21.76 8.24 -10.30
CA VAL A 11 20.47 8.14 -10.98
C VAL A 11 19.45 9.12 -10.41
N ALA A 12 19.42 9.34 -9.08
CA ALA A 12 18.52 10.28 -8.43
C ALA A 12 18.66 11.74 -8.90
N GLN A 13 19.83 12.10 -9.49
CA GLN A 13 20.09 13.44 -10.04
C GLN A 13 19.67 13.56 -11.50
N SER A 14 19.31 12.46 -12.17
CA SER A 14 18.93 12.46 -13.58
C SER A 14 17.58 13.13 -13.81
N SER A 15 17.48 13.91 -14.88
CA SER A 15 16.21 14.45 -15.34
C SER A 15 15.36 13.44 -16.13
N LEU A 16 15.94 12.29 -16.50
CA LEU A 16 15.29 11.25 -17.31
C LEU A 16 14.46 10.26 -16.50
N ILE A 17 14.57 10.28 -15.17
CA ILE A 17 13.77 9.41 -14.30
C ILE A 17 12.43 10.03 -13.96
N PRO A 18 11.42 9.22 -13.57
CA PRO A 18 10.14 9.74 -13.11
C PRO A 18 10.32 10.74 -11.95
N PRO A 19 9.53 11.84 -11.92
CA PRO A 19 9.70 12.91 -10.93
C PRO A 19 9.69 12.43 -9.47
N GLU A 20 8.89 11.42 -9.18
CA GLU A 20 8.74 10.82 -7.85
C GLU A 20 10.01 10.18 -7.28
N TYR A 21 10.97 9.82 -8.14
CA TYR A 21 12.27 9.24 -7.75
C TYR A 21 13.41 10.26 -7.68
N ARG A 22 13.19 11.50 -8.13
CA ARG A 22 14.23 12.54 -8.15
C ARG A 22 14.63 12.92 -6.74
N GLY A 23 15.93 12.93 -6.47
CA GLY A 23 16.47 13.23 -5.15
C GLY A 23 16.27 12.13 -4.10
N LYS A 24 15.73 10.95 -4.49
CA LYS A 24 15.40 9.86 -3.56
C LYS A 24 16.19 8.59 -3.86
N PRO A 25 17.49 8.53 -3.55
CA PRO A 25 18.31 7.35 -3.83
C PRO A 25 17.84 6.09 -3.11
N ALA A 26 17.22 6.21 -1.93
CA ALA A 26 16.68 5.06 -1.20
C ALA A 26 15.54 4.36 -1.98
N ASP A 27 14.63 5.14 -2.58
CA ASP A 27 13.52 4.60 -3.38
C ASP A 27 14.05 3.90 -4.64
N ILE A 28 15.17 4.41 -5.22
CA ILE A 28 15.83 3.80 -6.37
C ILE A 28 16.50 2.47 -5.99
N VAL A 29 17.19 2.40 -4.85
CA VAL A 29 17.75 1.13 -4.34
C VAL A 29 16.64 0.11 -4.15
N TRP A 30 15.54 0.53 -3.56
CA TRP A 30 14.38 -0.32 -3.38
C TRP A 30 13.78 -0.80 -4.71
N ALA A 31 13.68 0.07 -5.72
CA ALA A 31 13.26 -0.32 -7.06
C ALA A 31 14.22 -1.34 -7.72
N MET A 32 15.52 -1.24 -7.44
CA MET A 32 16.52 -2.24 -7.87
C MET A 32 16.26 -3.59 -7.23
N ASP A 33 15.99 -3.63 -5.92
CA ASP A 33 15.75 -4.89 -5.20
C ASP A 33 14.45 -5.56 -5.67
N ILE A 34 13.40 -4.79 -5.91
CA ILE A 34 12.15 -5.30 -6.50
C ILE A 34 12.39 -5.78 -7.94
N GLY A 35 13.16 -5.03 -8.73
CA GLY A 35 13.51 -5.43 -10.09
C GLY A 35 14.21 -6.78 -10.12
N ASP A 36 15.17 -7.01 -9.23
CA ASP A 36 15.86 -8.29 -9.10
C ASP A 36 14.91 -9.42 -8.69
N ALA A 37 14.03 -9.17 -7.71
CA ALA A 37 13.05 -10.16 -7.26
C ALA A 37 12.04 -10.55 -8.36
N LEU A 38 11.65 -9.59 -9.20
CA LEU A 38 10.73 -9.81 -10.33
C LEU A 38 11.47 -10.24 -11.62
N GLY A 39 12.81 -10.22 -11.62
CA GLY A 39 13.62 -10.47 -12.80
C GLY A 39 13.47 -9.43 -13.90
N VAL A 40 13.14 -8.18 -13.59
CA VAL A 40 12.97 -7.08 -14.55
C VAL A 40 13.95 -5.93 -14.24
N PRO A 41 14.33 -5.11 -15.24
CA PRO A 41 15.14 -3.92 -14.98
C PRO A 41 14.46 -2.96 -13.99
N TYR A 42 15.21 -2.40 -13.04
CA TYR A 42 14.67 -1.42 -12.08
C TYR A 42 14.05 -0.20 -12.77
N THR A 43 14.53 0.17 -13.96
CA THR A 43 13.95 1.25 -14.76
C THR A 43 12.50 0.96 -15.17
N GLN A 44 12.17 -0.32 -15.43
CA GLN A 44 10.80 -0.74 -15.71
C GLN A 44 9.94 -0.71 -14.43
N VAL A 45 10.52 -1.08 -13.28
CA VAL A 45 9.88 -0.95 -11.97
C VAL A 45 9.49 0.51 -11.72
N MET A 46 10.44 1.45 -11.90
CA MET A 46 10.21 2.88 -11.69
C MET A 46 9.12 3.48 -12.58
N GLN A 47 8.91 2.92 -13.78
CA GLN A 47 7.90 3.40 -14.74
C GLN A 47 6.52 2.76 -14.55
N SER A 48 6.47 1.58 -13.94
CA SER A 48 5.26 0.73 -13.97
C SER A 48 4.74 0.34 -12.59
N MET A 49 5.43 0.75 -11.52
CA MET A 49 5.01 0.52 -10.14
C MET A 49 4.84 1.84 -9.40
N VAL A 50 3.78 1.95 -8.64
CA VAL A 50 3.48 3.12 -7.81
C VAL A 50 2.92 2.68 -6.47
N VAL A 51 3.09 3.53 -5.45
CA VAL A 51 2.43 3.34 -4.15
C VAL A 51 1.05 3.98 -4.21
N ALA A 52 0.01 3.16 -4.16
CA ALA A 52 -1.37 3.62 -4.09
C ALA A 52 -1.97 3.18 -2.74
N ARG A 53 -2.50 4.14 -1.97
CA ARG A 53 -3.08 3.90 -0.64
C ARG A 53 -2.16 3.09 0.28
N GLY A 54 -0.86 3.40 0.31
CA GLY A 54 0.14 2.74 1.15
C GLY A 54 0.48 1.31 0.73
N LYS A 55 -0.01 0.85 -0.42
CA LYS A 55 0.36 -0.45 -0.99
C LYS A 55 1.11 -0.26 -2.29
N MET A 56 2.13 -1.08 -2.51
CA MET A 56 2.79 -1.16 -3.80
C MET A 56 1.85 -1.79 -4.82
N THR A 57 1.75 -1.16 -5.97
CA THR A 57 0.92 -1.61 -7.09
C THR A 57 1.77 -1.76 -8.34
N MET A 58 1.31 -2.58 -9.25
CA MET A 58 1.97 -2.89 -10.52
C MET A 58 0.97 -2.71 -11.66
N SER A 59 1.42 -2.11 -12.77
CA SER A 59 0.58 -2.03 -13.95
C SER A 59 0.27 -3.43 -14.52
N ALA A 60 -0.90 -3.56 -15.16
CA ALA A 60 -1.29 -4.83 -15.80
C ALA A 60 -0.26 -5.31 -16.84
N ASP A 61 0.34 -4.39 -17.58
CA ASP A 61 1.36 -4.72 -18.58
C ASP A 61 2.64 -5.26 -17.94
N LEU A 62 3.06 -4.68 -16.80
CA LEU A 62 4.21 -5.21 -16.05
C LEU A 62 3.89 -6.59 -15.45
N MET A 63 2.69 -6.81 -14.89
CA MET A 63 2.25 -8.14 -14.44
C MET A 63 2.38 -9.17 -15.55
N GLY A 64 1.85 -8.85 -16.73
CA GLY A 64 1.95 -9.71 -17.90
C GLY A 64 3.40 -9.96 -18.35
N ALA A 65 4.29 -8.98 -18.25
CA ALA A 65 5.69 -9.12 -18.58
C ALA A 65 6.42 -10.04 -17.59
N VAL A 66 6.20 -9.84 -16.29
CA VAL A 66 6.77 -10.67 -15.20
C VAL A 66 6.36 -12.12 -15.34
N VAL A 67 5.07 -12.38 -15.55
CA VAL A 67 4.52 -13.73 -15.72
C VAL A 67 5.11 -14.43 -16.94
N ARG A 68 5.23 -13.75 -18.09
CA ARG A 68 5.90 -14.31 -19.27
C ARG A 68 7.39 -14.57 -19.03
N ARG A 69 8.07 -13.69 -18.30
CA ARG A 69 9.48 -13.84 -17.95
C ARG A 69 9.71 -15.03 -17.01
N ALA A 70 8.77 -15.33 -16.14
CA ALA A 70 8.77 -16.54 -15.32
C ALA A 70 8.54 -17.84 -16.15
N GLY A 71 8.37 -17.73 -17.46
CA GLY A 71 8.20 -18.87 -18.38
C GLY A 71 6.75 -19.24 -18.65
N HIS A 72 5.79 -18.59 -18.00
CA HIS A 72 4.36 -18.88 -18.22
C HIS A 72 3.88 -18.32 -19.57
N LYS A 73 2.87 -18.95 -20.16
CA LYS A 73 2.28 -18.50 -21.43
C LYS A 73 1.03 -17.68 -21.13
N LEU A 74 1.08 -16.38 -21.35
CA LEU A 74 -0.06 -15.48 -21.26
C LEU A 74 -0.52 -15.08 -22.66
N ARG A 75 -1.77 -15.37 -22.98
CA ARG A 75 -2.42 -15.04 -24.26
C ARG A 75 -3.66 -14.19 -24.03
N LEU A 76 -3.93 -13.28 -24.96
CA LEU A 76 -5.09 -12.41 -24.93
C LEU A 76 -5.86 -12.59 -26.23
N ARG A 77 -7.17 -12.69 -26.13
CA ARG A 77 -8.09 -12.68 -27.24
C ARG A 77 -9.11 -11.56 -27.01
N GLU A 78 -9.22 -10.67 -27.96
CA GLU A 78 -10.18 -9.57 -27.95
C GLU A 78 -11.28 -9.86 -28.94
N ASP A 79 -12.54 -9.68 -28.51
CA ASP A 79 -13.72 -9.90 -29.33
C ASP A 79 -14.77 -8.84 -28.94
N GLY A 80 -14.90 -7.80 -29.79
CA GLY A 80 -15.79 -6.69 -29.53
C GLY A 80 -15.49 -5.98 -28.19
N ASP A 81 -16.47 -5.97 -27.27
CA ASP A 81 -16.36 -5.43 -25.93
C ASP A 81 -16.02 -6.52 -24.89
N SER A 82 -15.30 -7.55 -25.30
CA SER A 82 -14.85 -8.65 -24.45
C SER A 82 -13.36 -8.92 -24.63
N VAL A 83 -12.67 -9.22 -23.53
CA VAL A 83 -11.26 -9.64 -23.53
C VAL A 83 -11.14 -10.90 -22.71
N THR A 84 -10.62 -11.94 -23.32
CA THR A 84 -10.29 -13.20 -22.66
C THR A 84 -8.77 -13.30 -22.50
N ALA A 85 -8.32 -13.49 -21.27
CA ALA A 85 -6.93 -13.77 -20.94
C ALA A 85 -6.81 -15.25 -20.54
N THR A 86 -5.87 -15.96 -21.14
CA THR A 86 -5.54 -17.35 -20.83
C THR A 86 -4.09 -17.43 -20.37
N LEU A 87 -3.85 -18.05 -19.22
CA LEU A 87 -2.53 -18.28 -18.66
C LEU A 87 -2.32 -19.78 -18.50
N ILE A 88 -1.19 -20.26 -19.00
CA ILE A 88 -0.71 -21.64 -18.83
C ILE A 88 0.61 -21.56 -18.08
N ARG A 89 0.71 -22.26 -16.95
CA ARG A 89 1.93 -22.28 -16.15
C ARG A 89 3.02 -23.09 -16.85
N ALA A 90 4.27 -22.74 -16.62
CA ALA A 90 5.41 -23.48 -17.15
C ALA A 90 5.62 -24.84 -16.46
N ASP A 91 5.24 -24.91 -15.18
CA ASP A 91 5.32 -26.09 -14.31
C ASP A 91 4.03 -26.93 -14.27
N ASP A 92 2.93 -26.45 -14.89
CA ASP A 92 1.66 -27.16 -15.04
C ASP A 92 1.04 -26.79 -16.40
N THR A 93 1.45 -27.50 -17.44
CA THR A 93 1.06 -27.21 -18.82
C THR A 93 -0.32 -27.75 -19.20
N ASP A 94 -0.88 -28.63 -18.40
CA ASP A 94 -2.14 -29.33 -18.68
C ASP A 94 -3.37 -28.56 -18.20
N TYR A 95 -3.14 -27.47 -17.40
CA TYR A 95 -4.21 -26.65 -16.91
C TYR A 95 -4.13 -25.21 -17.44
N GLU A 96 -5.27 -24.70 -17.93
CA GLU A 96 -5.41 -23.33 -18.42
C GLU A 96 -6.25 -22.50 -17.46
N PHE A 97 -5.65 -21.47 -16.90
CA PHE A 97 -6.39 -20.41 -16.20
C PHE A 97 -6.98 -19.46 -17.23
N THR A 98 -8.29 -19.33 -17.28
CA THR A 98 -8.96 -18.48 -18.26
C THR A 98 -9.92 -17.52 -17.58
N VAL A 99 -9.79 -16.24 -17.91
CA VAL A 99 -10.60 -15.15 -17.38
C VAL A 99 -11.12 -14.30 -18.52
N THR A 100 -12.42 -14.06 -18.54
CA THR A 100 -13.04 -13.13 -19.49
C THR A 100 -13.59 -11.92 -18.77
N TRP A 101 -13.25 -10.75 -19.27
CA TRP A 101 -13.84 -9.47 -18.92
C TRP A 101 -14.59 -8.90 -20.10
N ASP A 102 -15.87 -8.62 -19.88
CA ASP A 102 -16.75 -7.98 -20.85
C ASP A 102 -17.46 -6.78 -20.23
N LYS A 103 -18.24 -6.09 -21.04
CA LYS A 103 -19.05 -4.95 -20.59
C LYS A 103 -19.99 -5.33 -19.46
N ALA A 104 -20.62 -6.50 -19.48
CA ALA A 104 -21.58 -6.93 -18.46
C ALA A 104 -20.89 -7.12 -17.11
N LYS A 105 -19.72 -7.81 -17.09
CA LYS A 105 -18.91 -7.99 -15.88
C LYS A 105 -18.41 -6.65 -15.33
N ALA A 106 -17.98 -5.73 -16.21
CA ALA A 106 -17.54 -4.40 -15.79
C ALA A 106 -18.69 -3.55 -15.26
N GLN A 107 -19.91 -3.67 -15.80
CA GLN A 107 -21.11 -3.02 -15.26
C GLN A 107 -21.48 -3.57 -13.87
N ALA A 108 -21.50 -4.90 -13.73
CA ALA A 108 -21.77 -5.55 -12.45
C ALA A 108 -20.75 -5.15 -11.36
N ALA A 109 -19.50 -4.88 -11.74
CA ALA A 109 -18.46 -4.38 -10.85
C ALA A 109 -18.53 -2.85 -10.60
N GLY A 110 -19.50 -2.13 -11.19
CA GLY A 110 -19.63 -0.66 -11.06
C GLY A 110 -18.53 0.14 -11.76
N LEU A 111 -17.79 -0.47 -12.67
CA LEU A 111 -16.63 0.12 -13.33
C LEU A 111 -16.96 0.75 -14.68
N TRP A 112 -17.88 0.14 -15.44
CA TRP A 112 -18.21 0.60 -16.78
C TRP A 112 -18.81 2.01 -16.76
N GLY A 113 -18.21 2.93 -17.51
CA GLY A 113 -18.64 4.32 -17.58
C GLY A 113 -18.30 5.16 -16.35
N SER A 114 -17.57 4.62 -15.37
CA SER A 114 -17.03 5.41 -14.26
C SER A 114 -16.04 6.46 -14.77
N ARG A 115 -15.91 7.59 -14.03
CA ARG A 115 -15.00 8.68 -14.43
C ARG A 115 -13.55 8.18 -14.56
N GLY A 116 -12.82 8.82 -15.48
CA GLY A 116 -11.41 8.52 -15.71
C GLY A 116 -11.18 7.47 -16.80
N PRO A 117 -10.22 6.53 -16.63
CA PRO A 117 -9.80 5.60 -17.70
C PRO A 117 -10.93 4.70 -18.23
N TRP A 118 -11.88 4.32 -17.40
CA TRP A 118 -13.03 3.50 -17.81
C TRP A 118 -13.98 4.21 -18.76
N GLN A 119 -14.06 5.53 -18.65
CA GLN A 119 -14.86 6.34 -19.58
C GLN A 119 -14.12 6.61 -20.90
N GLN A 120 -12.80 6.84 -20.81
CA GLN A 120 -11.98 7.26 -21.96
C GLN A 120 -11.48 6.06 -22.78
N TYR A 121 -11.10 4.97 -22.10
CA TYR A 121 -10.43 3.80 -22.69
C TYR A 121 -11.03 2.47 -22.18
N PRO A 122 -12.33 2.21 -22.33
CA PRO A 122 -13.00 1.06 -21.74
C PRO A 122 -12.40 -0.29 -22.16
N ARG A 123 -11.99 -0.43 -23.42
CA ARG A 123 -11.36 -1.67 -23.92
C ARG A 123 -10.01 -1.94 -23.29
N GLN A 124 -9.18 -0.91 -23.12
CA GLN A 124 -7.89 -1.04 -22.43
C GLN A 124 -8.09 -1.43 -20.96
N MET A 125 -9.14 -0.93 -20.33
CA MET A 125 -9.50 -1.29 -18.97
C MET A 125 -10.01 -2.74 -18.85
N LEU A 126 -10.82 -3.23 -19.80
CA LEU A 126 -11.20 -4.64 -19.86
C LEU A 126 -9.96 -5.54 -20.00
N ARG A 127 -9.02 -5.16 -20.88
CA ARG A 127 -7.75 -5.86 -21.06
C ARG A 127 -6.91 -5.88 -19.78
N ALA A 128 -6.75 -4.73 -19.13
CA ALA A 128 -6.01 -4.64 -17.87
C ALA A 128 -6.62 -5.55 -16.80
N ARG A 129 -7.94 -5.56 -16.66
CA ARG A 129 -8.67 -6.43 -15.72
C ARG A 129 -8.50 -7.91 -16.03
N ALA A 130 -8.59 -8.30 -17.30
CA ALA A 130 -8.40 -9.68 -17.70
C ALA A 130 -6.98 -10.18 -17.38
N ILE A 131 -5.95 -9.36 -17.66
CA ILE A 131 -4.56 -9.68 -17.35
C ILE A 131 -4.37 -9.82 -15.84
N THR A 132 -4.78 -8.82 -15.06
CA THR A 132 -4.53 -8.81 -13.61
C THR A 132 -5.25 -9.96 -12.91
N GLU A 133 -6.48 -10.25 -13.30
CA GLU A 133 -7.24 -11.34 -12.69
C GLU A 133 -6.64 -12.70 -13.01
N VAL A 134 -6.27 -12.98 -14.27
CA VAL A 134 -5.67 -14.26 -14.65
C VAL A 134 -4.27 -14.44 -14.05
N CYS A 135 -3.47 -13.39 -13.98
CA CYS A 135 -2.14 -13.44 -13.35
C CYS A 135 -2.24 -13.72 -11.84
N ARG A 136 -3.23 -13.17 -11.16
CA ARG A 136 -3.49 -13.45 -9.73
C ARG A 136 -3.94 -14.89 -9.51
N GLN A 137 -4.77 -15.43 -10.39
CA GLN A 137 -5.27 -16.80 -10.25
C GLN A 137 -4.19 -17.83 -10.52
N GLY A 138 -3.39 -17.63 -11.57
CA GLY A 138 -2.49 -18.66 -12.06
C GLY A 138 -1.00 -18.44 -11.80
N ALA A 139 -0.56 -17.23 -11.38
CA ALA A 139 0.86 -16.90 -11.25
C ALA A 139 1.14 -15.87 -10.16
N SER A 140 0.41 -15.90 -9.05
CA SER A 140 0.61 -14.96 -7.92
C SER A 140 1.99 -15.10 -7.28
N ASP A 141 2.57 -16.28 -7.32
CA ASP A 141 3.94 -16.59 -6.90
C ASP A 141 5.00 -15.79 -7.68
N ALA A 142 4.81 -15.61 -8.99
CA ALA A 142 5.70 -14.82 -9.82
C ALA A 142 5.63 -13.31 -9.54
N LEU A 143 4.56 -12.82 -8.93
CA LEU A 143 4.31 -11.39 -8.71
C LEU A 143 4.94 -10.81 -7.41
N ALA A 144 5.71 -11.60 -6.67
CA ALA A 144 6.38 -11.21 -5.43
C ALA A 144 5.46 -10.42 -4.44
N GLY A 145 4.19 -10.84 -4.34
CA GLY A 145 3.19 -10.22 -3.45
C GLY A 145 2.57 -8.92 -3.98
N THR A 146 2.99 -8.42 -5.14
CA THR A 146 2.40 -7.20 -5.75
C THR A 146 1.29 -7.59 -6.71
N VAL A 147 0.08 -7.73 -6.19
CA VAL A 147 -1.04 -8.33 -6.93
C VAL A 147 -2.14 -7.33 -7.34
N TYR A 148 -1.99 -6.04 -7.01
CA TYR A 148 -2.99 -5.02 -7.33
C TYR A 148 -2.47 -4.02 -8.37
N THR A 149 -3.39 -3.46 -9.17
CA THR A 149 -3.11 -2.27 -9.97
C THR A 149 -3.51 -1.01 -9.21
N PRO A 150 -2.96 0.18 -9.60
CA PRO A 150 -3.37 1.46 -9.00
C PRO A 150 -4.88 1.67 -9.09
N GLU A 151 -5.47 1.42 -10.25
CA GLU A 151 -6.90 1.62 -10.53
C GLU A 151 -7.79 0.70 -9.69
N GLU A 152 -7.32 -0.50 -9.35
CA GLU A 152 -8.05 -1.42 -8.48
C GLU A 152 -8.11 -0.91 -7.04
N LEU A 153 -7.01 -0.37 -6.54
CA LEU A 153 -6.98 0.19 -5.19
C LEU A 153 -7.78 1.50 -5.10
N GLU A 154 -7.74 2.33 -6.14
CA GLU A 154 -8.55 3.55 -6.19
C GLU A 154 -10.04 3.28 -6.24
N ALA A 155 -10.47 2.24 -6.97
CA ALA A 155 -11.87 1.82 -7.08
C ALA A 155 -12.38 1.04 -5.86
N ALA A 156 -11.48 0.52 -5.01
CA ALA A 156 -11.88 -0.23 -3.81
C ALA A 156 -12.61 0.68 -2.82
N PRO A 157 -13.73 0.22 -2.21
CA PRO A 157 -14.38 0.97 -1.15
C PRO A 157 -13.41 1.23 0.02
N ALA A 158 -13.62 2.32 0.75
CA ALA A 158 -12.72 2.80 1.81
C ALA A 158 -12.41 1.78 2.93
N GLN A 159 -13.14 0.68 3.00
CA GLN A 159 -12.90 -0.43 3.93
C GLN A 159 -11.54 -1.13 3.74
N ASN A 160 -10.89 -0.94 2.57
CA ASN A 160 -9.52 -1.36 2.31
C ASN A 160 -8.53 -0.17 2.34
N ALA A 161 -8.87 0.92 3.02
CA ALA A 161 -7.93 2.01 3.25
C ALA A 161 -6.61 1.47 3.83
N PRO A 162 -5.45 2.02 3.43
CA PRO A 162 -4.17 1.57 3.95
C PRO A 162 -4.23 1.57 5.47
N ARG A 163 -3.71 0.53 6.09
CA ARG A 163 -3.38 0.60 7.50
C ARG A 163 -2.40 1.77 7.64
N GLU A 164 -2.70 2.67 8.56
CA GLU A 164 -1.80 3.78 8.92
C GLU A 164 -0.35 3.30 9.00
N PRO A 165 0.65 4.14 8.65
CA PRO A 165 2.05 3.78 8.78
C PRO A 165 2.29 3.15 10.15
N ARG A 166 3.14 2.12 10.21
CA ARG A 166 3.39 1.37 11.46
C ARG A 166 3.82 2.29 12.61
N GLU A 167 4.51 3.38 12.29
CA GLU A 167 4.97 4.37 13.29
C GLU A 167 3.81 5.09 13.97
N ASP A 168 2.84 5.61 13.22
CA ASP A 168 1.63 6.26 13.79
C ASP A 168 0.80 5.29 14.63
N ARG A 169 0.70 4.04 14.20
CA ARG A 169 -0.02 3.03 14.96
C ARG A 169 0.70 2.68 16.25
N THR A 170 2.02 2.61 16.22
CA THR A 170 2.84 2.35 17.40
C THR A 170 2.72 3.49 18.40
N GLN A 171 2.75 4.74 17.96
CA GLN A 171 2.60 5.93 18.82
C GLN A 171 1.20 5.97 19.44
N ARG A 172 0.15 5.74 18.66
CA ARG A 172 -1.24 5.67 19.17
C ARG A 172 -1.45 4.53 20.16
N ASP A 173 -0.87 3.36 19.90
CA ASP A 173 -0.94 2.22 20.84
C ASP A 173 -0.17 2.53 22.12
N MET A 174 0.98 3.21 22.06
CA MET A 174 1.74 3.68 23.23
C MET A 174 0.93 4.72 24.02
N THR A 175 0.39 5.73 23.38
CA THR A 175 -0.47 6.75 24.01
C THR A 175 -1.67 6.11 24.72
N ARG A 176 -2.30 5.14 24.08
CA ARG A 176 -3.42 4.39 24.67
C ARG A 176 -2.98 3.55 25.87
N THR A 177 -1.81 2.94 25.80
CA THR A 177 -1.27 2.16 26.93
C THR A 177 -0.99 3.07 28.13
N ILE A 178 -0.32 4.20 27.94
CA ILE A 178 -0.06 5.21 28.98
C ILE A 178 -1.35 5.67 29.65
N LEU A 179 -2.38 5.99 28.83
CA LEU A 179 -3.71 6.40 29.33
C LEU A 179 -4.35 5.31 30.21
N MET A 180 -4.37 4.07 29.71
CA MET A 180 -5.02 2.95 30.40
C MET A 180 -4.30 2.56 31.68
N ASP A 181 -2.97 2.63 31.72
CA ASP A 181 -2.18 2.36 32.92
C ASP A 181 -2.46 3.41 34.00
N TYR A 182 -2.45 4.69 33.64
CA TYR A 182 -2.82 5.78 34.54
C TYR A 182 -4.26 5.61 35.10
N CYS A 183 -5.22 5.27 34.24
CA CYS A 183 -6.60 5.05 34.67
C CYS A 183 -6.72 3.84 35.61
N ARG A 184 -5.94 2.78 35.38
CA ARG A 184 -5.88 1.61 36.25
C ARG A 184 -5.32 1.95 37.63
N GLU A 185 -4.25 2.75 37.69
CA GLU A 185 -3.62 3.15 38.95
C GLU A 185 -4.47 4.12 39.78
N THR A 186 -5.17 5.02 39.09
CA THR A 186 -5.93 6.09 39.75
C THR A 186 -7.43 5.77 39.94
N GLY A 187 -7.92 4.71 39.28
CA GLY A 187 -9.35 4.37 39.28
C GLY A 187 -10.24 5.36 38.51
N ARG A 188 -9.65 6.24 37.69
CA ARG A 188 -10.38 7.28 36.94
C ARG A 188 -10.93 6.75 35.61
N ASP A 189 -12.03 7.35 35.16
CA ASP A 189 -12.62 7.03 33.87
C ASP A 189 -11.74 7.49 32.70
N ALA A 190 -11.46 6.56 31.75
CA ALA A 190 -10.54 6.81 30.66
C ALA A 190 -11.04 7.91 29.68
N ALA A 191 -12.33 8.02 29.47
CA ALA A 191 -12.91 9.03 28.56
C ALA A 191 -12.80 10.44 29.19
N GLU A 192 -12.93 10.54 30.49
CA GLU A 192 -12.78 11.81 31.20
C GLU A 192 -11.31 12.24 31.29
N VAL A 193 -10.40 11.31 31.62
CA VAL A 193 -8.95 11.55 31.63
C VAL A 193 -8.48 11.98 30.26
N TRP A 194 -8.92 11.31 29.20
CA TRP A 194 -8.54 11.69 27.85
C TRP A 194 -9.04 13.09 27.46
N ARG A 195 -10.28 13.44 27.80
CA ARG A 195 -10.83 14.78 27.54
C ARG A 195 -10.01 15.87 28.23
N GLN A 196 -9.59 15.63 29.47
CA GLN A 196 -8.76 16.56 30.23
C GLN A 196 -7.36 16.67 29.62
N ALA A 197 -6.76 15.53 29.19
CA ALA A 197 -5.47 15.52 28.53
C ALA A 197 -5.49 16.27 27.20
N GLN A 198 -6.53 16.09 26.40
CA GLN A 198 -6.70 16.84 25.15
C GLN A 198 -6.85 18.35 25.40
N ALA A 199 -7.58 18.75 26.42
CA ALA A 199 -7.69 20.15 26.80
C ALA A 199 -6.34 20.75 27.27
N ALA A 200 -5.43 19.91 27.75
CA ALA A 200 -4.08 20.27 28.14
C ALA A 200 -3.06 20.16 26.97
N GLY A 201 -3.50 19.75 25.77
CA GLY A 201 -2.66 19.70 24.56
C GLY A 201 -2.18 18.32 24.16
N ALA A 202 -2.65 17.23 24.79
CA ALA A 202 -2.29 15.86 24.39
C ALA A 202 -2.89 15.52 23.02
N THR A 203 -2.13 14.78 22.20
CA THR A 203 -2.59 14.19 20.95
C THR A 203 -2.39 12.68 20.95
N MET A 204 -3.19 11.95 20.17
CA MET A 204 -3.07 10.48 20.10
C MET A 204 -1.77 10.01 19.43
N ASP A 205 -1.18 10.85 18.63
CA ASP A 205 0.01 10.54 17.84
C ASP A 205 1.32 10.92 18.54
N ASP A 206 1.21 11.47 19.77
CA ASP A 206 2.37 11.91 20.57
C ASP A 206 2.25 11.38 22.01
N PRO A 207 2.79 10.17 22.30
CA PRO A 207 2.78 9.58 23.63
C PRO A 207 3.53 10.40 24.66
N ASP A 208 4.58 11.14 24.26
CA ASP A 208 5.39 11.95 25.17
C ASP A 208 4.60 13.13 25.70
N SER A 209 3.72 13.72 24.90
CA SER A 209 2.83 14.81 25.33
C SER A 209 1.86 14.38 26.43
N LEU A 210 1.29 13.17 26.29
CA LEU A 210 0.41 12.60 27.31
C LEU A 210 1.20 12.23 28.59
N GLY A 211 2.36 11.62 28.45
CA GLY A 211 3.25 11.28 29.56
C GLY A 211 3.59 12.51 30.43
N ALA A 212 4.02 13.59 29.78
CA ALA A 212 4.36 14.85 30.46
C ALA A 212 3.16 15.48 31.20
N ILE A 213 1.96 15.33 30.67
CA ILE A 213 0.73 15.82 31.33
C ILE A 213 0.38 14.98 32.55
N ILE A 214 0.46 13.66 32.44
CA ILE A 214 0.22 12.71 33.52
C ILE A 214 1.24 12.93 34.66
N ASP A 215 2.50 13.11 34.34
CA ASP A 215 3.56 13.40 35.33
C ASP A 215 3.27 14.66 36.12
N LYS A 216 2.79 15.73 35.48
CA LYS A 216 2.35 16.96 36.17
C LYS A 216 1.17 16.71 37.09
N TRP A 217 0.19 15.92 36.68
CA TRP A 217 -0.95 15.59 37.53
C TRP A 217 -0.54 14.75 38.74
N THR A 218 0.34 13.77 38.55
CA THR A 218 0.86 12.90 39.60
C THR A 218 1.74 13.68 40.59
N SER A 219 2.58 14.59 40.09
CA SER A 219 3.43 15.45 40.92
C SER A 219 2.64 16.49 41.72
N GLY A 220 1.52 16.99 41.19
CA GLY A 220 0.61 17.90 41.85
C GLY A 220 -0.18 17.27 43.01
N ILE A 221 -0.44 16.00 42.95
CA ILE A 221 -1.13 15.26 44.03
C ILE A 221 -0.20 15.02 45.22
N ASN A 222 1.13 14.98 45.01
CA ASN A 222 2.12 14.80 46.08
C ASN A 222 2.53 16.10 46.81
N SER A 223 1.96 17.24 46.43
CA SER A 223 2.24 18.55 47.01
C SER A 223 1.11 19.09 47.86
N GLU A 224 0.28 18.29 48.54
CA GLU A 224 -0.56 18.76 49.64
C GLU A 224 0.33 19.05 50.86
N PRO A 225 0.28 20.27 51.41
CA PRO A 225 1.01 20.57 52.61
C PRO A 225 0.39 19.80 53.78
N GLN A 226 1.21 19.04 54.51
CA GLN A 226 0.84 18.52 55.80
C GLN A 226 0.45 19.69 56.71
N GLY A 227 -0.82 19.66 57.11
CA GLY A 227 -1.40 20.68 57.94
C GLY A 227 -0.63 20.84 59.27
N GLU A 228 -0.33 22.06 59.62
CA GLU A 228 -0.05 22.49 60.99
C GLU A 228 -1.32 22.32 61.82
N GLN A 229 -1.12 21.73 62.98
CA GLN A 229 -2.06 21.68 64.11
C GLN A 229 -2.32 23.05 64.68
#